data_7becf31168ab4fc3e2afa2959c2a73f0
#
_entry.id   7becf31168ab4fc3e2afa2959c2a73f0
#
_cell.length_a   1.000
_cell.length_b   1.000
_cell.length_c   1.000
_cell.angle_alpha   90.00
_cell.angle_beta   90.00
_cell.angle_gamma   90.00
#
_symmetry.space_group_name_H-M   'P 1'
#
loop_
_entity.id
_entity.type
_entity.pdbx_description
1 polymer ?
#
loop_
_entity_poly.entity_id
_entity_poly.type
_entity_poly.pdbx_seq_one_letter_code
_entity_poly.pdbx_strand_id
1 'polypeptide(L)'
;MDQIYLAAGLFSFCGILAWRYYSNRKKSPYPLPPGPPADPIIGSMRYMPTERPELAYIEWGKKYNSDILYINVLGQSMVILNKREDAVELLDRRGAKYMDRPPLPYFDELGFEGMVTSANNGPYFRRHRKAFQNGFTQTKCIQYQPLEENEARQLAMRLITDSESWMAQMVTFSTAIIANLAYGIEVNGKDDDFVKWSEGVGKGVGGGASASATMVDIFPIIRNLPQWLSIFPSLKLARECRPYVKNIHEMPFNIVKDDMEKGIQKISFIRSLLEERASGKVKPVDQLNDYDITSIGGTTYAAGMDTTWSTTSIFVLGMILNPDTQRKAQQEIDSIVGTDRLPTFADRAKLPAVERIVLETSLVIVNSYAVNRDTSTYSSPELFNPDRYIPVSEGGEGAIPPVGHFGFGRRICPGQNLGLNNVWIAVATTLATINIQKKKDKNEREIEPVVEMTTGFVSHPKYFPVEFQPRSERAVELLKKL
;
A
#
# COMPACT_ATOMS: atom_id res chain seq x y z
N MET A 1 -51.85 -6.78 19.61
CA MET A 1 -51.75 -6.35 18.22
C MET A 1 -50.30 -6.19 17.75
N ASP A 2 -49.40 -5.62 18.56
CA ASP A 2 -48.03 -5.33 18.16
C ASP A 2 -47.15 -6.54 17.78
N GLN A 3 -47.36 -7.68 18.45
CA GLN A 3 -46.64 -8.94 18.12
C GLN A 3 -47.00 -9.52 16.75
N ILE A 4 -48.22 -9.32 16.29
CA ILE A 4 -48.69 -9.81 14.97
C ILE A 4 -48.07 -8.95 13.86
N TYR A 5 -47.98 -7.63 14.06
CA TYR A 5 -47.30 -6.72 13.08
C TYR A 5 -45.80 -6.94 13.02
N LEU A 6 -45.17 -7.25 14.16
CA LEU A 6 -43.74 -7.59 14.21
C LEU A 6 -43.44 -8.91 13.48
N ALA A 7 -44.30 -9.93 13.70
CA ALA A 7 -44.18 -11.21 13.01
C ALA A 7 -44.45 -11.09 11.51
N ALA A 8 -45.46 -10.32 11.10
CA ALA A 8 -45.75 -10.06 9.68
C ALA A 8 -44.62 -9.26 9.00
N GLY A 9 -44.03 -8.30 9.70
CA GLY A 9 -42.83 -7.57 9.23
C GLY A 9 -41.61 -8.47 9.00
N LEU A 10 -41.33 -9.36 9.96
CA LEU A 10 -40.26 -10.36 9.84
C LEU A 10 -40.51 -11.35 8.69
N PHE A 11 -41.74 -11.84 8.55
CA PHE A 11 -42.09 -12.74 7.44
C PHE A 11 -41.98 -12.07 6.09
N SER A 12 -42.44 -10.81 5.96
CA SER A 12 -42.30 -10.04 4.73
C SER A 12 -40.82 -9.75 4.39
N PHE A 13 -40.03 -9.44 5.38
CA PHE A 13 -38.59 -9.22 5.23
C PHE A 13 -37.86 -10.50 4.79
N CYS A 14 -38.16 -11.64 5.45
CA CYS A 14 -37.63 -12.94 5.06
C CYS A 14 -38.10 -13.34 3.63
N GLY A 15 -39.36 -13.05 3.29
CA GLY A 15 -39.90 -13.29 1.95
C GLY A 15 -39.21 -12.46 0.87
N ILE A 16 -38.93 -11.17 1.13
CA ILE A 16 -38.19 -10.29 0.21
C ILE A 16 -36.74 -10.77 0.08
N LEU A 17 -36.08 -11.17 1.15
CA LEU A 17 -34.73 -11.72 1.11
C LEU A 17 -34.68 -13.03 0.32
N ALA A 18 -35.62 -13.94 0.55
CA ALA A 18 -35.75 -15.18 -0.19
C ALA A 18 -36.03 -14.93 -1.69
N TRP A 19 -36.96 -14.03 -2.00
CA TRP A 19 -37.26 -13.64 -3.38
C TRP A 19 -36.05 -13.03 -4.07
N ARG A 20 -35.34 -12.11 -3.40
CA ARG A 20 -34.10 -11.50 -3.93
C ARG A 20 -32.98 -12.54 -4.12
N TYR A 21 -32.88 -13.52 -3.21
CA TYR A 21 -31.96 -14.64 -3.34
C TYR A 21 -32.28 -15.53 -4.54
N TYR A 22 -33.55 -15.88 -4.73
CA TYR A 22 -33.98 -16.72 -5.86
C TYR A 22 -34.01 -15.97 -7.20
N SER A 23 -34.41 -14.70 -7.22
CA SER A 23 -34.53 -13.91 -8.45
C SER A 23 -33.15 -13.50 -9.00
N ASN A 24 -32.15 -13.27 -8.13
CA ASN A 24 -30.78 -12.96 -8.55
C ASN A 24 -29.99 -14.18 -9.04
N ARG A 25 -30.49 -15.38 -8.90
CA ARG A 25 -29.95 -16.57 -9.54
C ARG A 25 -30.32 -16.60 -11.03
N LYS A 26 -29.79 -15.65 -11.83
CA LYS A 26 -29.63 -15.91 -13.27
C LYS A 26 -28.74 -17.14 -13.36
N LYS A 27 -29.35 -18.29 -13.68
CA LYS A 27 -28.59 -19.52 -13.90
C LYS A 27 -27.60 -19.26 -15.02
N SER A 28 -26.35 -19.00 -14.66
CA SER A 28 -25.27 -19.06 -15.66
C SER A 28 -25.32 -20.45 -16.30
N PRO A 29 -25.19 -20.55 -17.61
CA PRO A 29 -25.07 -21.85 -18.28
C PRO A 29 -23.78 -22.59 -17.86
N TYR A 30 -22.85 -21.89 -17.23
CA TYR A 30 -21.58 -22.45 -16.75
C TYR A 30 -21.59 -22.59 -15.23
N PRO A 31 -20.97 -23.64 -14.67
CA PRO A 31 -20.79 -23.79 -13.23
C PRO A 31 -19.93 -22.64 -12.68
N LEU A 32 -20.21 -22.23 -11.47
CA LEU A 32 -19.35 -21.29 -10.73
C LEU A 32 -18.05 -22.02 -10.33
N PRO A 33 -16.93 -21.29 -10.17
CA PRO A 33 -15.72 -21.86 -9.58
C PRO A 33 -16.02 -22.47 -8.21
N PRO A 34 -15.27 -23.49 -7.77
CA PRO A 34 -15.47 -24.10 -6.46
C PRO A 34 -15.09 -23.15 -5.33
N GLY A 35 -15.58 -23.43 -4.13
CA GLY A 35 -15.28 -22.62 -2.94
C GLY A 35 -16.03 -23.13 -1.71
N PRO A 36 -15.89 -22.44 -0.57
CA PRO A 36 -16.62 -22.78 0.66
C PRO A 36 -18.12 -22.87 0.43
N PRO A 37 -18.82 -23.78 1.13
CA PRO A 37 -20.25 -23.90 1.02
C PRO A 37 -20.97 -22.57 1.33
N ALA A 38 -22.06 -22.33 0.64
CA ALA A 38 -22.88 -21.14 0.85
C ALA A 38 -24.17 -21.49 1.62
N ASP A 39 -24.37 -20.85 2.75
CA ASP A 39 -25.63 -20.90 3.48
C ASP A 39 -26.73 -20.10 2.75
N PRO A 40 -28.02 -20.38 2.94
CA PRO A 40 -29.11 -19.77 2.16
C PRO A 40 -29.10 -18.29 2.28
N ILE A 41 -28.92 -17.53 3.18
CA ILE A 41 -29.03 -16.05 3.24
C ILE A 41 -27.64 -15.39 3.28
N ILE A 42 -26.79 -15.88 4.17
CA ILE A 42 -25.51 -15.28 4.45
C ILE A 42 -24.39 -15.71 3.47
N GLY A 43 -24.67 -16.69 2.63
CA GLY A 43 -23.68 -17.21 1.71
C GLY A 43 -22.51 -17.88 2.44
N SER A 44 -21.31 -17.63 2.00
CA SER A 44 -20.08 -18.19 2.58
C SER A 44 -19.56 -17.40 3.80
N MET A 45 -20.33 -16.47 4.37
CA MET A 45 -19.90 -15.57 5.45
C MET A 45 -19.30 -16.30 6.66
N ARG A 46 -19.84 -17.49 7.00
CA ARG A 46 -19.35 -18.32 8.12
C ARG A 46 -17.89 -18.77 7.96
N TYR A 47 -17.41 -18.84 6.72
CA TYR A 47 -16.09 -19.31 6.37
C TYR A 47 -15.11 -18.15 6.15
N MET A 48 -15.60 -16.89 6.17
CA MET A 48 -14.72 -15.74 5.91
C MET A 48 -13.64 -15.62 6.99
N PRO A 49 -12.37 -15.60 6.60
CA PRO A 49 -11.27 -15.43 7.55
C PRO A 49 -11.31 -14.02 8.16
N THR A 50 -11.13 -13.95 9.46
CA THR A 50 -11.04 -12.67 10.20
C THR A 50 -9.62 -12.11 10.20
N GLU A 51 -8.63 -13.00 10.05
CA GLU A 51 -7.20 -12.67 10.02
C GLU A 51 -6.53 -13.41 8.87
N ARG A 52 -5.49 -12.82 8.28
CA ARG A 52 -4.67 -13.42 7.24
C ARG A 52 -5.46 -14.10 6.12
N PRO A 53 -6.41 -13.41 5.46
CA PRO A 53 -7.29 -14.02 4.46
C PRO A 53 -6.51 -14.65 3.30
N GLU A 54 -5.35 -14.12 2.97
CA GLU A 54 -4.47 -14.62 1.93
C GLU A 54 -4.05 -16.08 2.17
N LEU A 55 -3.81 -16.48 3.41
CA LEU A 55 -3.44 -17.85 3.77
C LEU A 55 -4.64 -18.80 3.64
N ALA A 56 -5.80 -18.37 4.14
CA ALA A 56 -7.03 -19.15 4.03
C ALA A 56 -7.39 -19.41 2.55
N TYR A 57 -7.17 -18.43 1.68
CA TYR A 57 -7.45 -18.56 0.24
C TYR A 57 -6.50 -19.56 -0.45
N ILE A 58 -5.24 -19.65 -0.02
CA ILE A 58 -4.31 -20.69 -0.48
C ILE A 58 -4.78 -22.07 -0.03
N GLU A 59 -5.16 -22.21 1.24
CA GLU A 59 -5.68 -23.50 1.76
C GLU A 59 -6.96 -23.94 1.06
N TRP A 60 -7.86 -23.00 0.77
CA TRP A 60 -9.05 -23.31 -0.02
C TRP A 60 -8.70 -23.73 -1.44
N GLY A 61 -7.70 -23.11 -2.07
CA GLY A 61 -7.19 -23.54 -3.37
C GLY A 61 -6.77 -24.99 -3.36
N LYS A 62 -5.99 -25.40 -2.37
CA LYS A 62 -5.58 -26.79 -2.14
C LYS A 62 -6.77 -27.70 -1.87
N LYS A 63 -7.66 -27.30 -0.96
CA LYS A 63 -8.83 -28.09 -0.52
C LYS A 63 -9.80 -28.36 -1.66
N TYR A 64 -10.05 -27.37 -2.51
CA TYR A 64 -11.01 -27.47 -3.62
C TYR A 64 -10.33 -27.79 -4.95
N ASN A 65 -9.00 -28.00 -4.96
CA ASN A 65 -8.19 -28.29 -6.14
C ASN A 65 -8.45 -27.29 -7.28
N SER A 66 -8.40 -25.99 -6.96
CA SER A 66 -8.66 -24.92 -7.93
C SER A 66 -7.90 -23.66 -7.56
N ASP A 67 -7.29 -23.01 -8.55
CA ASP A 67 -6.61 -21.73 -8.39
C ASP A 67 -7.58 -20.54 -8.51
N ILE A 68 -8.78 -20.77 -9.00
CA ILE A 68 -9.88 -19.82 -9.07
C ILE A 68 -10.97 -20.26 -8.11
N LEU A 69 -11.27 -19.43 -7.09
CA LEU A 69 -12.27 -19.73 -6.09
C LEU A 69 -13.42 -18.73 -6.17
N TYR A 70 -14.61 -19.22 -5.84
CA TYR A 70 -15.81 -18.39 -5.77
C TYR A 70 -16.36 -18.40 -4.35
N ILE A 71 -16.68 -17.22 -3.84
CA ILE A 71 -17.41 -17.03 -2.58
C ILE A 71 -18.56 -16.05 -2.79
N ASN A 72 -19.60 -16.20 -1.99
CA ASN A 72 -20.72 -15.26 -1.93
C ASN A 72 -20.96 -14.85 -0.49
N VAL A 73 -20.94 -13.56 -0.22
CA VAL A 73 -21.22 -13.04 1.13
C VAL A 73 -22.39 -12.08 1.04
N LEU A 74 -23.50 -12.43 1.66
CA LEU A 74 -24.75 -11.66 1.67
C LEU A 74 -25.21 -11.21 0.26
N GLY A 75 -25.03 -12.07 -0.74
CA GLY A 75 -25.38 -11.79 -2.14
C GLY A 75 -24.26 -11.09 -2.94
N GLN A 76 -23.18 -10.66 -2.31
CA GLN A 76 -22.02 -10.13 -3.01
C GLN A 76 -21.11 -11.27 -3.46
N SER A 77 -20.91 -11.39 -4.76
CA SER A 77 -20.04 -12.38 -5.38
C SER A 77 -18.60 -11.91 -5.41
N MET A 78 -17.68 -12.80 -5.02
CA MET A 78 -16.25 -12.55 -5.06
C MET A 78 -15.56 -13.72 -5.75
N VAL A 79 -14.56 -13.41 -6.58
CA VAL A 79 -13.66 -14.38 -7.21
C VAL A 79 -12.26 -14.13 -6.69
N ILE A 80 -11.62 -15.18 -6.21
CA ILE A 80 -10.25 -15.15 -5.71
C ILE A 80 -9.36 -15.84 -6.73
N LEU A 81 -8.27 -15.20 -7.08
CA LEU A 81 -7.30 -15.68 -8.05
C LEU A 81 -5.99 -15.99 -7.32
N ASN A 82 -5.57 -17.24 -7.32
CA ASN A 82 -4.37 -17.72 -6.64
C ASN A 82 -3.17 -17.86 -7.57
N LYS A 83 -3.37 -17.74 -8.90
CA LYS A 83 -2.31 -17.82 -9.89
C LYS A 83 -2.12 -16.55 -10.72
N ARG A 84 -0.86 -16.35 -11.12
CA ARG A 84 -0.43 -15.23 -11.96
C ARG A 84 -1.16 -15.20 -13.30
N GLU A 85 -1.21 -16.35 -13.97
CA GLU A 85 -1.78 -16.48 -15.32
C GLU A 85 -3.25 -16.07 -15.34
N ASP A 86 -4.01 -16.48 -14.33
CA ASP A 86 -5.42 -16.14 -14.17
C ASP A 86 -5.60 -14.64 -13.88
N ALA A 87 -4.76 -14.10 -13.03
CA ALA A 87 -4.78 -12.65 -12.71
C ALA A 87 -4.45 -11.82 -13.96
N VAL A 88 -3.41 -12.16 -14.71
CA VAL A 88 -3.03 -11.48 -15.97
C VAL A 88 -4.14 -11.61 -17.01
N GLU A 89 -4.70 -12.83 -17.20
CA GLU A 89 -5.76 -13.03 -18.18
C GLU A 89 -7.00 -12.19 -17.88
N LEU A 90 -7.45 -12.16 -16.62
CA LEU A 90 -8.67 -11.45 -16.26
C LEU A 90 -8.46 -9.95 -16.08
N LEU A 91 -7.38 -9.54 -15.41
CA LEU A 91 -7.20 -8.16 -14.97
C LEU A 91 -6.38 -7.30 -15.95
N ASP A 92 -5.47 -7.89 -16.73
CA ASP A 92 -4.79 -7.20 -17.82
C ASP A 92 -5.52 -7.36 -19.15
N ARG A 93 -5.60 -8.58 -19.67
CA ARG A 93 -6.16 -8.82 -21.03
C ARG A 93 -7.64 -8.52 -21.13
N ARG A 94 -8.43 -8.88 -20.11
CA ARG A 94 -9.88 -8.61 -20.02
C ARG A 94 -10.22 -7.49 -19.05
N GLY A 95 -9.23 -6.72 -18.59
CA GLY A 95 -9.35 -5.72 -17.54
C GLY A 95 -10.45 -4.68 -17.74
N ALA A 96 -10.89 -4.42 -18.99
CA ALA A 96 -12.01 -3.51 -19.24
C ALA A 96 -13.34 -3.98 -18.60
N LYS A 97 -13.51 -5.29 -18.36
CA LYS A 97 -14.70 -5.89 -17.74
C LYS A 97 -14.63 -5.93 -16.20
N TYR A 98 -13.42 -5.84 -15.64
CA TYR A 98 -13.16 -6.04 -14.21
C TYR A 98 -12.60 -4.80 -13.53
N MET A 99 -12.76 -3.63 -14.14
CA MET A 99 -12.15 -2.41 -13.61
C MET A 99 -13.01 -1.63 -12.62
N ASP A 100 -14.27 -2.01 -12.41
CA ASP A 100 -15.10 -1.40 -11.38
C ASP A 100 -14.70 -1.86 -9.97
N ARG A 101 -15.13 -1.13 -8.96
CA ARG A 101 -14.85 -1.39 -7.55
C ARG A 101 -16.14 -1.57 -6.77
N PRO A 102 -16.19 -2.52 -5.81
CA PRO A 102 -17.29 -2.56 -4.87
C PRO A 102 -17.28 -1.28 -4.02
N PRO A 103 -18.45 -0.85 -3.51
CA PRO A 103 -18.49 0.21 -2.50
C PRO A 103 -17.63 -0.18 -1.29
N LEU A 104 -16.96 0.80 -0.70
CA LEU A 104 -16.14 0.66 0.51
C LEU A 104 -16.66 1.60 1.61
N PRO A 105 -17.82 1.32 2.22
CA PRO A 105 -18.46 2.18 3.21
C PRO A 105 -17.59 2.52 4.40
N TYR A 106 -16.69 1.63 4.80
CA TYR A 106 -15.72 1.90 5.85
C TYR A 106 -14.75 3.02 5.47
N PHE A 107 -14.22 3.00 4.24
CA PHE A 107 -13.32 4.05 3.74
C PHE A 107 -14.05 5.39 3.56
N ASP A 108 -15.31 5.36 3.15
CA ASP A 108 -16.14 6.56 3.10
C ASP A 108 -16.31 7.16 4.53
N GLU A 109 -16.56 6.32 5.55
CA GLU A 109 -16.69 6.77 6.94
C GLU A 109 -15.37 7.32 7.50
N LEU A 110 -14.22 6.81 7.04
CA LEU A 110 -12.91 7.38 7.31
C LEU A 110 -12.70 8.77 6.68
N GLY A 111 -13.43 9.12 5.62
CA GLY A 111 -13.29 10.40 4.90
C GLY A 111 -12.62 10.29 3.54
N PHE A 112 -12.58 9.08 2.96
CA PHE A 112 -11.98 8.82 1.66
C PHE A 112 -13.01 8.71 0.51
N GLU A 113 -14.16 9.39 0.61
CA GLU A 113 -15.24 9.30 -0.37
C GLU A 113 -14.81 9.67 -1.80
N GLY A 114 -13.78 10.49 -1.96
CA GLY A 114 -13.26 10.95 -3.26
C GLY A 114 -12.07 10.17 -3.81
N MET A 115 -11.65 9.05 -3.18
CA MET A 115 -10.47 8.32 -3.64
C MET A 115 -10.69 7.68 -5.01
N VAL A 116 -9.75 7.92 -5.94
CA VAL A 116 -9.75 7.30 -7.27
C VAL A 116 -9.61 5.77 -7.20
N THR A 117 -9.03 5.24 -6.13
CA THR A 117 -8.83 3.81 -5.93
C THR A 117 -10.13 3.04 -5.76
N SER A 118 -11.16 3.65 -5.16
CA SER A 118 -12.51 3.09 -4.97
C SER A 118 -13.52 3.55 -6.04
N ALA A 119 -13.17 4.53 -6.86
CA ALA A 119 -14.07 5.06 -7.89
C ALA A 119 -14.38 4.03 -8.99
N ASN A 120 -15.63 3.95 -9.40
CA ASN A 120 -16.06 3.16 -10.55
C ASN A 120 -15.58 3.76 -11.88
N ASN A 121 -15.54 2.95 -12.94
CA ASN A 121 -15.19 3.41 -14.27
C ASN A 121 -16.21 4.43 -14.78
N GLY A 122 -15.79 5.67 -14.87
CA GLY A 122 -16.62 6.79 -15.27
C GLY A 122 -15.79 8.04 -15.58
N PRO A 123 -16.43 9.17 -15.90
CA PRO A 123 -15.72 10.43 -16.17
C PRO A 123 -14.82 10.86 -15.00
N TYR A 124 -15.31 10.72 -13.76
CA TYR A 124 -14.55 11.01 -12.54
C TYR A 124 -13.23 10.22 -12.49
N PHE A 125 -13.32 8.89 -12.57
CA PHE A 125 -12.14 8.02 -12.57
C PHE A 125 -11.16 8.38 -13.68
N ARG A 126 -11.65 8.61 -14.92
CA ARG A 126 -10.79 8.88 -16.07
C ARG A 126 -10.00 10.17 -15.95
N ARG A 127 -10.63 11.29 -15.50
CA ARG A 127 -9.90 12.55 -15.35
C ARG A 127 -8.91 12.52 -14.17
N HIS A 128 -9.26 11.90 -13.04
CA HIS A 128 -8.32 11.69 -11.94
C HIS A 128 -7.15 10.80 -12.36
N ARG A 129 -7.46 9.67 -13.01
CA ARG A 129 -6.41 8.76 -13.51
C ARG A 129 -5.45 9.44 -14.48
N LYS A 130 -5.97 10.30 -15.35
CA LYS A 130 -5.14 11.09 -16.27
C LYS A 130 -4.22 12.04 -15.53
N ALA A 131 -4.70 12.75 -14.51
CA ALA A 131 -3.87 13.62 -13.67
C ALA A 131 -2.72 12.84 -13.02
N PHE A 132 -3.02 11.69 -12.39
CA PHE A 132 -1.98 10.84 -11.81
C PHE A 132 -0.96 10.34 -12.84
N GLN A 133 -1.44 9.87 -14.00
CA GLN A 133 -0.56 9.36 -15.04
C GLN A 133 0.37 10.45 -15.59
N ASN A 134 -0.10 11.68 -15.71
CA ASN A 134 0.71 12.81 -16.14
C ASN A 134 1.71 13.27 -15.06
N GLY A 135 1.33 13.18 -13.78
CA GLY A 135 2.17 13.59 -12.65
C GLY A 135 3.31 12.62 -12.32
N PHE A 136 3.12 11.32 -12.59
CA PHE A 136 4.03 10.26 -12.17
C PHE A 136 4.61 9.43 -13.33
N THR A 137 4.79 10.06 -14.50
CA THR A 137 5.55 9.44 -15.60
C THR A 137 7.01 9.22 -15.17
N GLN A 138 7.70 8.29 -15.83
CA GLN A 138 9.13 8.05 -15.57
C GLN A 138 9.96 9.34 -15.68
N THR A 139 9.73 10.16 -16.71
CA THR A 139 10.40 11.45 -16.92
C THR A 139 10.12 12.44 -15.77
N LYS A 140 8.88 12.47 -15.26
CA LYS A 140 8.53 13.33 -14.13
C LYS A 140 9.20 12.84 -12.84
N CYS A 141 9.26 11.54 -12.61
CA CYS A 141 9.92 10.98 -11.43
C CYS A 141 11.43 11.28 -11.38
N ILE A 142 12.11 11.48 -12.52
CA ILE A 142 13.51 11.93 -12.53
C ILE A 142 13.67 13.28 -11.83
N GLN A 143 12.69 14.17 -11.94
CA GLN A 143 12.75 15.50 -11.32
C GLN A 143 12.68 15.44 -9.78
N TYR A 144 12.15 14.35 -9.21
CA TYR A 144 12.02 14.14 -7.78
C TYR A 144 13.25 13.45 -7.16
N GLN A 145 14.14 12.88 -7.98
CA GLN A 145 15.32 12.13 -7.51
C GLN A 145 16.20 12.90 -6.51
N PRO A 146 16.51 14.21 -6.69
CA PRO A 146 17.30 14.93 -5.70
C PRO A 146 16.64 15.03 -4.33
N LEU A 147 15.28 15.15 -4.27
CA LEU A 147 14.53 15.11 -3.03
C LEU A 147 14.61 13.72 -2.39
N GLU A 148 14.39 12.66 -3.18
CA GLU A 148 14.41 11.27 -2.71
C GLU A 148 15.80 10.90 -2.15
N GLU A 149 16.89 11.31 -2.82
CA GLU A 149 18.28 11.12 -2.37
C GLU A 149 18.55 11.85 -1.05
N ASN A 150 18.09 13.10 -0.93
CA ASN A 150 18.23 13.87 0.30
C ASN A 150 17.47 13.23 1.48
N GLU A 151 16.23 12.82 1.26
CA GLU A 151 15.42 12.20 2.32
C GLU A 151 15.96 10.82 2.72
N ALA A 152 16.51 10.04 1.79
CA ALA A 152 17.17 8.77 2.10
C ALA A 152 18.41 8.97 2.97
N ARG A 153 19.20 10.03 2.71
CA ARG A 153 20.33 10.43 3.53
C ARG A 153 19.89 10.83 4.95
N GLN A 154 18.83 11.63 5.06
CA GLN A 154 18.26 12.01 6.35
C GLN A 154 17.69 10.80 7.11
N LEU A 155 17.01 9.88 6.41
CA LEU A 155 16.55 8.63 7.00
C LEU A 155 17.72 7.85 7.63
N ALA A 156 18.79 7.62 6.87
CA ALA A 156 19.95 6.89 7.37
C ALA A 156 20.56 7.56 8.61
N MET A 157 20.66 8.90 8.63
CA MET A 157 21.14 9.63 9.81
C MET A 157 20.19 9.46 11.01
N ARG A 158 18.87 9.57 10.80
CA ARG A 158 17.87 9.40 11.87
C ARG A 158 17.87 7.96 12.44
N LEU A 159 18.05 6.93 11.60
CA LEU A 159 18.16 5.54 12.05
C LEU A 159 19.38 5.31 12.95
N ILE A 160 20.51 5.95 12.67
CA ILE A 160 21.71 5.89 13.50
C ILE A 160 21.51 6.61 14.82
N THR A 161 20.87 7.79 14.80
CA THR A 161 20.76 8.66 15.98
C THR A 161 19.60 8.30 16.90
N ASP A 162 18.53 7.69 16.38
CA ASP A 162 17.31 7.31 17.12
C ASP A 162 16.78 5.96 16.61
N SER A 163 17.56 4.91 16.85
CA SER A 163 17.22 3.54 16.41
C SER A 163 15.98 2.96 17.13
N GLU A 164 15.66 3.42 18.33
CA GLU A 164 14.46 2.96 19.05
C GLU A 164 13.16 3.38 18.34
N SER A 165 13.16 4.55 17.72
CA SER A 165 11.99 5.06 17.00
C SER A 165 12.03 4.72 15.50
N TRP A 166 12.76 3.70 15.08
CA TRP A 166 13.04 3.41 13.67
C TRP A 166 11.78 3.34 12.79
N MET A 167 10.67 2.77 13.29
CA MET A 167 9.41 2.73 12.53
C MET A 167 8.87 4.13 12.27
N ALA A 168 8.88 5.01 13.27
CA ALA A 168 8.48 6.41 13.10
C ALA A 168 9.43 7.16 12.13
N GLN A 169 10.72 6.81 12.09
CA GLN A 169 11.65 7.37 11.11
C GLN A 169 11.33 6.91 9.67
N MET A 170 10.85 5.67 9.48
CA MET A 170 10.38 5.19 8.18
C MET A 170 9.10 5.93 7.74
N VAL A 171 8.15 6.14 8.67
CA VAL A 171 6.95 6.97 8.40
C VAL A 171 7.34 8.39 8.05
N THR A 172 8.29 8.99 8.80
CA THR A 172 8.81 10.34 8.52
C THR A 172 9.40 10.44 7.12
N PHE A 173 10.20 9.46 6.71
CA PHE A 173 10.80 9.41 5.37
C PHE A 173 9.75 9.42 4.25
N SER A 174 8.79 8.51 4.33
CA SER A 174 7.73 8.45 3.31
C SER A 174 6.83 9.67 3.32
N THR A 175 6.53 10.22 4.50
CA THR A 175 5.74 11.44 4.67
C THR A 175 6.46 12.65 4.10
N ALA A 176 7.76 12.82 4.39
CA ALA A 176 8.55 13.96 3.91
C ALA A 176 8.61 14.00 2.38
N ILE A 177 8.88 12.87 1.75
CA ILE A 177 8.90 12.79 0.27
C ILE A 177 7.54 13.19 -0.30
N ILE A 178 6.45 12.59 0.20
CA ILE A 178 5.14 12.80 -0.41
C ILE A 178 4.58 14.18 -0.13
N ALA A 179 4.81 14.75 1.07
CA ALA A 179 4.39 16.11 1.42
C ALA A 179 5.11 17.15 0.56
N ASN A 180 6.42 16.99 0.36
CA ASN A 180 7.21 17.90 -0.47
C ASN A 180 6.81 17.78 -1.95
N LEU A 181 6.78 16.57 -2.49
CA LEU A 181 6.46 16.31 -3.89
C LEU A 181 5.02 16.77 -4.24
N ALA A 182 4.04 16.40 -3.40
CA ALA A 182 2.64 16.72 -3.68
C ALA A 182 2.33 18.20 -3.46
N TYR A 183 2.92 18.82 -2.43
CA TYR A 183 2.49 20.14 -1.96
C TYR A 183 3.63 21.16 -1.79
N GLY A 184 4.90 20.77 -1.91
CA GLY A 184 6.04 21.64 -1.63
C GLY A 184 6.23 21.94 -0.15
N ILE A 185 5.79 21.02 0.72
CA ILE A 185 5.85 21.17 2.18
C ILE A 185 7.01 20.36 2.74
N GLU A 186 7.86 20.99 3.54
CA GLU A 186 8.95 20.35 4.27
C GLU A 186 8.44 19.79 5.61
N VAL A 187 8.88 18.59 5.96
CA VAL A 187 8.52 17.89 7.19
C VAL A 187 9.72 17.84 8.13
N ASN A 188 9.55 18.34 9.35
CA ASN A 188 10.62 18.59 10.31
C ASN A 188 10.81 17.44 11.34
N GLY A 189 10.82 16.19 10.88
CA GLY A 189 11.06 15.03 11.73
C GLY A 189 9.78 14.36 12.26
N LYS A 190 9.95 13.37 13.14
CA LYS A 190 8.86 12.48 13.59
C LYS A 190 7.75 13.17 14.40
N ASP A 191 8.05 14.32 15.02
CA ASP A 191 7.10 15.08 15.84
C ASP A 191 6.27 16.10 15.05
N ASP A 192 6.50 16.19 13.72
CA ASP A 192 5.76 17.04 12.82
C ASP A 192 4.27 16.61 12.73
N ASP A 193 3.37 17.56 12.57
CA ASP A 193 1.94 17.29 12.49
C ASP A 193 1.59 16.43 11.26
N PHE A 194 2.30 16.59 10.15
CA PHE A 194 2.13 15.76 8.96
C PHE A 194 2.45 14.29 9.25
N VAL A 195 3.46 14.01 10.08
CA VAL A 195 3.80 12.63 10.51
C VAL A 195 2.71 12.09 11.43
N LYS A 196 2.24 12.86 12.41
CA LYS A 196 1.14 12.45 13.30
C LYS A 196 -0.16 12.17 12.53
N TRP A 197 -0.47 12.99 11.50
CA TRP A 197 -1.63 12.72 10.64
C TRP A 197 -1.43 11.44 9.83
N SER A 198 -0.22 11.20 9.33
CA SER A 198 0.14 9.96 8.62
C SER A 198 -0.07 8.73 9.50
N GLU A 199 0.40 8.75 10.74
CA GLU A 199 0.19 7.66 11.71
C GLU A 199 -1.31 7.45 12.01
N GLY A 200 -2.07 8.53 12.16
CA GLY A 200 -3.52 8.47 12.35
C GLY A 200 -4.26 7.89 11.15
N VAL A 201 -3.85 8.24 9.94
CA VAL A 201 -4.37 7.65 8.68
C VAL A 201 -4.00 6.17 8.58
N GLY A 202 -2.74 5.82 8.83
CA GLY A 202 -2.26 4.43 8.82
C GLY A 202 -3.01 3.56 9.83
N LYS A 203 -3.28 4.08 11.04
CA LYS A 203 -4.13 3.41 12.05
C LYS A 203 -5.55 3.15 11.51
N GLY A 204 -6.17 4.14 10.88
CA GLY A 204 -7.51 4.00 10.29
C GLY A 204 -7.55 2.99 9.15
N VAL A 205 -6.61 3.09 8.22
CA VAL A 205 -6.52 2.19 7.05
C VAL A 205 -6.14 0.76 7.48
N GLY A 206 -5.14 0.61 8.35
CA GLY A 206 -4.66 -0.69 8.82
C GLY A 206 -5.60 -1.40 9.79
N GLY A 207 -6.25 -0.64 10.68
CA GLY A 207 -7.15 -1.21 11.71
C GLY A 207 -8.55 -1.59 11.20
N GLY A 208 -8.85 -1.33 9.94
CA GLY A 208 -10.16 -1.57 9.33
C GLY A 208 -10.41 -2.98 8.80
N ALA A 209 -9.60 -3.97 9.11
CA ALA A 209 -9.63 -5.30 8.48
C ALA A 209 -9.34 -5.25 6.94
N SER A 210 -9.36 -6.40 6.27
CA SER A 210 -9.23 -6.40 4.81
C SER A 210 -10.43 -5.66 4.17
N ALA A 211 -10.17 -5.00 3.05
CA ALA A 211 -11.21 -4.24 2.32
C ALA A 211 -12.48 -5.08 2.11
N SER A 212 -13.64 -4.48 2.35
CA SER A 212 -14.97 -5.12 2.28
C SER A 212 -15.27 -6.18 3.36
N ALA A 213 -14.49 -6.26 4.45
CA ALA A 213 -14.67 -7.25 5.50
C ALA A 213 -15.11 -6.65 6.84
N THR A 214 -15.25 -5.34 6.94
CA THR A 214 -15.72 -4.71 8.18
C THR A 214 -17.23 -4.81 8.33
N MET A 215 -17.73 -4.71 9.59
CA MET A 215 -19.18 -4.64 9.82
C MET A 215 -19.85 -3.45 9.13
N VAL A 216 -19.10 -2.37 8.89
CA VAL A 216 -19.56 -1.19 8.15
C VAL A 216 -19.74 -1.52 6.67
N ASP A 217 -18.85 -2.31 6.09
CA ASP A 217 -18.95 -2.75 4.69
C ASP A 217 -20.08 -3.75 4.47
N ILE A 218 -20.24 -4.69 5.44
CA ILE A 218 -21.27 -5.73 5.39
C ILE A 218 -22.66 -5.14 5.63
N PHE A 219 -22.79 -4.23 6.57
CA PHE A 219 -24.06 -3.58 6.94
C PHE A 219 -23.95 -2.06 6.90
N PRO A 220 -23.97 -1.42 5.71
CA PRO A 220 -23.76 0.03 5.58
C PRO A 220 -24.75 0.89 6.38
N ILE A 221 -25.90 0.34 6.75
CA ILE A 221 -26.91 1.03 7.56
C ILE A 221 -26.38 1.47 8.93
N ILE A 222 -25.38 0.76 9.49
CA ILE A 222 -24.80 1.10 10.80
C ILE A 222 -24.04 2.44 10.79
N ARG A 223 -23.69 2.99 9.63
CA ARG A 223 -23.11 4.35 9.49
C ARG A 223 -24.08 5.43 10.01
N ASN A 224 -25.39 5.17 9.96
CA ASN A 224 -26.40 6.12 10.42
C ASN A 224 -26.59 6.12 11.96
N LEU A 225 -25.89 5.23 12.67
CA LEU A 225 -25.93 5.22 14.13
C LEU A 225 -25.32 6.50 14.69
N PRO A 226 -25.93 7.12 15.71
CA PRO A 226 -25.34 8.28 16.36
C PRO A 226 -23.99 7.92 17.00
N GLN A 227 -23.11 8.90 17.16
CA GLN A 227 -21.74 8.68 17.62
C GLN A 227 -21.67 7.98 18.97
N TRP A 228 -22.59 8.31 19.90
CA TRP A 228 -22.67 7.69 21.22
C TRP A 228 -23.08 6.21 21.20
N LEU A 229 -23.70 5.73 20.11
CA LEU A 229 -24.11 4.34 19.92
C LEU A 229 -23.12 3.56 19.03
N SER A 230 -21.90 4.04 18.85
CA SER A 230 -20.89 3.35 18.04
C SER A 230 -20.32 2.13 18.78
N ILE A 231 -21.15 1.07 18.91
CA ILE A 231 -20.77 -0.21 19.54
C ILE A 231 -19.89 -1.08 18.64
N PHE A 232 -19.81 -0.77 17.33
CA PHE A 232 -19.01 -1.51 16.36
C PHE A 232 -17.58 -0.96 16.33
N PRO A 233 -16.55 -1.79 16.63
CA PRO A 233 -15.17 -1.32 16.70
C PRO A 233 -14.69 -0.65 15.41
N SER A 234 -15.03 -1.19 14.23
CA SER A 234 -14.67 -0.60 12.95
C SER A 234 -15.29 0.78 12.72
N LEU A 235 -16.58 0.97 13.08
CA LEU A 235 -17.23 2.26 12.97
C LEU A 235 -16.61 3.31 13.91
N LYS A 236 -16.32 2.90 15.15
CA LYS A 236 -15.65 3.74 16.13
C LYS A 236 -14.28 4.19 15.63
N LEU A 237 -13.47 3.24 15.18
CA LEU A 237 -12.13 3.51 14.64
C LEU A 237 -12.17 4.45 13.43
N ALA A 238 -13.08 4.21 12.47
CA ALA A 238 -13.24 5.07 11.30
C ALA A 238 -13.50 6.53 11.73
N ARG A 239 -14.41 6.74 12.68
CA ARG A 239 -14.77 8.07 13.19
C ARG A 239 -13.64 8.73 13.97
N GLU A 240 -12.90 7.97 14.77
CA GLU A 240 -11.72 8.47 15.49
C GLU A 240 -10.61 8.91 14.53
N CYS A 241 -10.43 8.20 13.43
CA CYS A 241 -9.36 8.49 12.45
C CYS A 241 -9.77 9.51 11.37
N ARG A 242 -11.07 9.76 11.17
CA ARG A 242 -11.58 10.72 10.17
C ARG A 242 -10.93 12.11 10.21
N PRO A 243 -10.66 12.72 11.39
CA PRO A 243 -9.98 14.01 11.43
C PRO A 243 -8.60 14.03 10.79
N TYR A 244 -7.83 12.94 10.93
CA TYR A 244 -6.51 12.82 10.30
C TYR A 244 -6.62 12.75 8.78
N VAL A 245 -7.59 11.96 8.28
CA VAL A 245 -7.88 11.88 6.84
C VAL A 245 -8.31 13.24 6.29
N LYS A 246 -9.18 13.97 7.00
CA LYS A 246 -9.57 15.33 6.63
C LYS A 246 -8.37 16.25 6.55
N ASN A 247 -7.49 16.20 7.55
CA ASN A 247 -6.31 17.06 7.61
C ASN A 247 -5.36 16.82 6.43
N ILE A 248 -5.07 15.58 6.06
CA ILE A 248 -4.19 15.31 4.90
C ILE A 248 -4.80 15.71 3.55
N HIS A 249 -6.10 15.90 3.48
CA HIS A 249 -6.77 16.40 2.28
C HIS A 249 -6.77 17.93 2.25
N GLU A 250 -7.28 18.57 3.30
CA GLU A 250 -7.63 19.99 3.28
C GLU A 250 -6.45 20.92 3.62
N MET A 251 -5.66 20.55 4.66
CA MET A 251 -4.61 21.46 5.16
C MET A 251 -3.51 21.71 4.13
N PRO A 252 -2.89 20.68 3.51
CA PRO A 252 -1.83 20.93 2.55
C PRO A 252 -2.35 21.57 1.25
N PHE A 253 -3.57 21.28 0.84
CA PHE A 253 -4.20 21.93 -0.31
C PHE A 253 -4.37 23.45 -0.07
N ASN A 254 -4.85 23.83 1.11
CA ASN A 254 -5.01 25.24 1.49
C ASN A 254 -3.64 25.96 1.56
N ILE A 255 -2.61 25.31 2.09
CA ILE A 255 -1.25 25.88 2.10
C ILE A 255 -0.77 26.18 0.68
N VAL A 256 -0.98 25.28 -0.27
CA VAL A 256 -0.59 25.51 -1.68
C VAL A 256 -1.35 26.72 -2.27
N LYS A 257 -2.66 26.83 -2.01
CA LYS A 257 -3.46 27.97 -2.48
C LYS A 257 -2.98 29.30 -1.87
N ASP A 258 -2.76 29.31 -0.56
CA ASP A 258 -2.25 30.49 0.16
C ASP A 258 -0.86 30.90 -0.37
N ASP A 259 0.04 29.94 -0.60
CA ASP A 259 1.35 30.20 -1.18
C ASP A 259 1.23 30.80 -2.61
N MET A 260 0.29 30.31 -3.42
CA MET A 260 0.04 30.86 -4.75
C MET A 260 -0.51 32.30 -4.69
N GLU A 261 -1.43 32.60 -3.79
CA GLU A 261 -1.99 33.93 -3.58
C GLU A 261 -0.93 34.93 -3.09
N LYS A 262 0.01 34.48 -2.25
CA LYS A 262 1.15 35.26 -1.77
C LYS A 262 2.30 35.37 -2.77
N GLY A 263 2.20 34.75 -3.95
CA GLY A 263 3.26 34.74 -4.96
C GLY A 263 4.48 33.90 -4.60
N ILE A 264 4.40 33.03 -3.58
CA ILE A 264 5.48 32.12 -3.18
C ILE A 264 5.62 31.02 -4.21
N GLN A 265 6.81 30.87 -4.77
CA GLN A 265 7.11 29.91 -5.86
C GLN A 265 7.66 28.59 -5.28
N LYS A 266 6.77 27.63 -4.98
CA LYS A 266 7.13 26.25 -4.62
C LYS A 266 6.63 25.31 -5.70
N ILE A 267 7.49 24.49 -6.25
CA ILE A 267 7.10 23.48 -7.25
C ILE A 267 6.45 22.30 -6.53
N SER A 268 5.24 21.92 -6.96
CA SER A 268 4.58 20.72 -6.45
C SER A 268 3.56 20.16 -7.45
N PHE A 269 3.17 18.91 -7.26
CA PHE A 269 2.18 18.25 -8.11
C PHE A 269 0.81 18.98 -8.06
N ILE A 270 0.32 19.31 -6.86
CA ILE A 270 -0.97 19.98 -6.69
C ILE A 270 -0.94 21.39 -7.26
N ARG A 271 0.15 22.13 -7.06
CA ARG A 271 0.32 23.44 -7.70
C ARG A 271 0.25 23.34 -9.22
N SER A 272 0.90 22.34 -9.81
CA SER A 272 0.86 22.15 -11.27
C SER A 272 -0.55 21.92 -11.81
N LEU A 273 -1.40 21.21 -11.06
CA LEU A 273 -2.80 21.00 -11.43
C LEU A 273 -3.63 22.30 -11.32
N LEU A 274 -3.38 23.11 -10.29
CA LEU A 274 -4.04 24.41 -10.12
C LEU A 274 -3.63 25.39 -11.24
N GLU A 275 -2.36 25.45 -11.60
CA GLU A 275 -1.83 26.26 -12.70
C GLU A 275 -2.36 25.81 -14.06
N GLU A 276 -2.40 24.47 -14.30
CA GLU A 276 -2.98 23.90 -15.53
C GLU A 276 -4.44 24.30 -15.66
N ARG A 277 -5.22 24.20 -14.59
CA ARG A 277 -6.63 24.65 -14.56
C ARG A 277 -6.77 26.14 -14.85
N ALA A 278 -5.95 26.98 -14.20
CA ALA A 278 -5.97 28.43 -14.37
C ALA A 278 -5.59 28.87 -15.80
N SER A 279 -4.80 28.07 -16.50
CA SER A 279 -4.37 28.34 -17.89
C SER A 279 -5.52 28.39 -18.90
N GLY A 280 -6.69 27.81 -18.57
CA GLY A 280 -7.83 27.68 -19.49
C GLY A 280 -7.62 26.75 -20.69
N LYS A 281 -6.47 26.06 -20.77
CA LYS A 281 -6.11 25.18 -21.90
C LYS A 281 -6.66 23.76 -21.75
N VAL A 282 -7.23 23.41 -20.60
CA VAL A 282 -7.74 22.08 -20.30
C VAL A 282 -9.10 21.90 -20.97
N LYS A 283 -9.31 20.76 -21.63
CA LYS A 283 -10.62 20.44 -22.23
C LYS A 283 -11.68 20.33 -21.13
N PRO A 284 -12.93 20.78 -21.35
CA PRO A 284 -13.98 20.74 -20.34
C PRO A 284 -14.18 19.36 -19.67
N VAL A 285 -14.04 18.27 -20.44
CA VAL A 285 -14.20 16.88 -19.95
C VAL A 285 -13.09 16.47 -18.97
N ASP A 286 -11.94 17.10 -19.04
CA ASP A 286 -10.75 16.84 -18.21
C ASP A 286 -10.57 17.86 -17.08
N GLN A 287 -11.44 18.88 -17.02
CA GLN A 287 -11.31 19.96 -16.04
C GLN A 287 -11.56 19.46 -14.62
N LEU A 288 -10.63 19.80 -13.73
CA LEU A 288 -10.65 19.44 -12.30
C LEU A 288 -11.14 20.65 -11.49
N ASN A 289 -12.11 20.43 -10.60
CA ASN A 289 -12.51 21.42 -9.61
C ASN A 289 -11.67 21.29 -8.30
N ASP A 290 -11.92 22.16 -7.30
CA ASP A 290 -11.18 22.10 -6.02
C ASP A 290 -11.34 20.75 -5.32
N TYR A 291 -12.55 20.18 -5.33
CA TYR A 291 -12.81 18.87 -4.75
C TYR A 291 -11.99 17.76 -5.45
N ASP A 292 -11.95 17.77 -6.78
CA ASP A 292 -11.15 16.81 -7.55
C ASP A 292 -9.66 16.92 -7.18
N ILE A 293 -9.11 18.15 -7.13
CA ILE A 293 -7.68 18.38 -6.85
C ILE A 293 -7.35 18.02 -5.40
N THR A 294 -8.21 18.38 -4.44
CA THR A 294 -8.08 18.00 -3.03
C THR A 294 -8.09 16.48 -2.87
N SER A 295 -9.01 15.77 -3.54
CA SER A 295 -9.08 14.31 -3.54
C SER A 295 -7.85 13.64 -4.17
N ILE A 296 -7.33 14.22 -5.27
CA ILE A 296 -6.08 13.78 -5.89
C ILE A 296 -4.91 13.93 -4.92
N GLY A 297 -4.83 15.07 -4.25
CA GLY A 297 -3.80 15.35 -3.27
C GLY A 297 -3.83 14.41 -2.07
N GLY A 298 -4.97 14.25 -1.43
CA GLY A 298 -5.14 13.34 -0.30
C GLY A 298 -4.90 11.87 -0.68
N THR A 299 -5.35 11.45 -1.88
CA THR A 299 -5.03 10.12 -2.41
C THR A 299 -3.53 9.93 -2.61
N THR A 300 -2.84 10.93 -3.18
CA THR A 300 -1.38 10.91 -3.39
C THR A 300 -0.66 10.75 -2.06
N TYR A 301 -1.07 11.56 -1.07
CA TYR A 301 -0.47 11.55 0.26
C TYR A 301 -0.67 10.19 0.96
N ALA A 302 -1.91 9.74 1.11
CA ALA A 302 -2.21 8.49 1.82
C ALA A 302 -1.54 7.28 1.17
N ALA A 303 -1.60 7.16 -0.17
CA ALA A 303 -1.01 6.04 -0.88
C ALA A 303 0.52 6.04 -0.84
N GLY A 304 1.15 7.20 -1.03
CA GLY A 304 2.62 7.32 -1.07
C GLY A 304 3.27 7.16 0.29
N MET A 305 2.62 7.62 1.34
CA MET A 305 3.09 7.48 2.71
C MET A 305 3.03 6.02 3.17
N ASP A 306 1.84 5.39 3.13
CA ASP A 306 1.58 4.13 3.80
C ASP A 306 2.32 2.94 3.16
N THR A 307 2.34 2.87 1.83
CA THR A 307 2.98 1.76 1.11
C THR A 307 4.50 1.82 1.16
N THR A 308 5.10 3.01 1.12
CA THR A 308 6.57 3.17 1.13
C THR A 308 7.17 2.75 2.46
N TRP A 309 6.63 3.23 3.60
CA TRP A 309 7.17 2.85 4.91
C TRP A 309 6.94 1.37 5.22
N SER A 310 5.82 0.79 4.78
CA SER A 310 5.57 -0.64 4.89
C SER A 310 6.67 -1.45 4.20
N THR A 311 6.97 -1.12 2.94
CA THR A 311 7.99 -1.81 2.15
C THR A 311 9.40 -1.64 2.75
N THR A 312 9.76 -0.43 3.18
CA THR A 312 11.06 -0.19 3.82
C THR A 312 11.19 -0.90 5.17
N SER A 313 10.09 -1.08 5.91
CA SER A 313 10.09 -1.88 7.15
C SER A 313 10.29 -3.37 6.89
N ILE A 314 9.72 -3.90 5.79
CA ILE A 314 9.96 -5.29 5.35
C ILE A 314 11.43 -5.47 4.93
N PHE A 315 12.02 -4.47 4.28
CA PHE A 315 13.45 -4.49 3.98
C PHE A 315 14.30 -4.63 5.26
N VAL A 316 14.04 -3.85 6.31
CA VAL A 316 14.76 -3.96 7.59
C VAL A 316 14.64 -5.36 8.16
N LEU A 317 13.42 -5.94 8.17
CA LEU A 317 13.20 -7.32 8.62
C LEU A 317 13.96 -8.33 7.76
N GLY A 318 13.95 -8.16 6.45
CA GLY A 318 14.69 -8.99 5.51
C GLY A 318 16.19 -8.99 5.78
N MET A 319 16.78 -7.83 6.07
CA MET A 319 18.23 -7.70 6.31
C MET A 319 18.65 -8.27 7.67
N ILE A 320 17.86 -8.06 8.71
CA ILE A 320 18.18 -8.58 10.06
C ILE A 320 18.11 -10.11 10.10
N LEU A 321 17.23 -10.71 9.30
CA LEU A 321 17.10 -12.17 9.19
C LEU A 321 18.09 -12.81 8.22
N ASN A 322 18.63 -12.01 7.27
CA ASN A 322 19.52 -12.51 6.22
C ASN A 322 20.80 -11.67 6.12
N PRO A 323 21.69 -11.72 7.13
CA PRO A 323 22.89 -10.88 7.18
C PRO A 323 23.86 -11.14 6.02
N ASP A 324 23.85 -12.34 5.43
CA ASP A 324 24.68 -12.66 4.25
C ASP A 324 24.22 -11.89 3.00
N THR A 325 22.93 -11.76 2.81
CA THR A 325 22.34 -10.95 1.73
C THR A 325 22.73 -9.48 1.90
N GLN A 326 22.65 -8.97 3.14
CA GLN A 326 23.10 -7.62 3.44
C GLN A 326 24.58 -7.42 3.07
N ARG A 327 25.48 -8.32 3.51
CA ARG A 327 26.91 -8.23 3.20
C ARG A 327 27.21 -8.28 1.71
N LYS A 328 26.56 -9.16 0.95
CA LYS A 328 26.74 -9.21 -0.53
C LYS A 328 26.39 -7.89 -1.19
N ALA A 329 25.26 -7.29 -0.84
CA ALA A 329 24.84 -6.01 -1.40
C ALA A 329 25.75 -4.87 -0.98
N GLN A 330 26.25 -4.86 0.26
CA GLN A 330 27.25 -3.90 0.73
C GLN A 330 28.57 -4.01 -0.05
N GLN A 331 29.04 -5.23 -0.31
CA GLN A 331 30.25 -5.46 -1.13
C GLN A 331 30.06 -4.97 -2.57
N GLU A 332 28.90 -5.18 -3.17
CA GLU A 332 28.56 -4.62 -4.48
C GLU A 332 28.63 -3.09 -4.47
N ILE A 333 28.00 -2.44 -3.49
CA ILE A 333 28.04 -0.98 -3.34
C ILE A 333 29.47 -0.48 -3.19
N ASP A 334 30.28 -1.10 -2.30
CA ASP A 334 31.67 -0.70 -2.07
C ASP A 334 32.53 -0.83 -3.33
N SER A 335 32.28 -1.85 -4.14
CA SER A 335 33.03 -2.08 -5.38
C SER A 335 32.68 -1.10 -6.51
N ILE A 336 31.43 -0.65 -6.58
CA ILE A 336 30.90 0.17 -7.68
C ILE A 336 30.87 1.66 -7.34
N VAL A 337 30.39 1.99 -6.13
CA VAL A 337 30.24 3.37 -5.67
C VAL A 337 31.46 3.86 -4.91
N GLY A 338 32.13 2.95 -4.20
CA GLY A 338 33.21 3.25 -3.27
C GLY A 338 32.67 3.73 -1.91
N THR A 339 33.60 4.25 -1.09
CA THR A 339 33.29 4.71 0.28
C THR A 339 33.35 6.24 0.44
N ASP A 340 33.60 6.97 -0.66
CA ASP A 340 33.81 8.44 -0.63
C ASP A 340 32.57 9.25 -0.96
N ARG A 341 31.52 8.61 -1.44
CA ARG A 341 30.23 9.20 -1.73
C ARG A 341 29.06 8.25 -1.43
N LEU A 342 27.85 8.78 -1.36
CA LEU A 342 26.64 7.98 -1.27
C LEU A 342 26.19 7.48 -2.66
N PRO A 343 25.43 6.36 -2.73
CA PRO A 343 24.77 5.94 -3.95
C PRO A 343 23.78 7.00 -4.43
N THR A 344 23.64 7.10 -5.75
CA THR A 344 22.66 7.95 -6.43
C THR A 344 21.88 7.13 -7.44
N PHE A 345 20.82 7.69 -8.02
CA PHE A 345 20.07 7.00 -9.08
C PHE A 345 20.91 6.69 -10.33
N ALA A 346 22.02 7.42 -10.57
CA ALA A 346 22.95 7.13 -11.66
C ALA A 346 23.68 5.78 -11.47
N ASP A 347 23.75 5.27 -10.24
CA ASP A 347 24.38 4.01 -9.93
C ASP A 347 23.44 2.80 -10.07
N ARG A 348 22.12 3.03 -10.12
CA ARG A 348 21.07 1.99 -10.02
C ARG A 348 21.28 0.84 -10.99
N ALA A 349 21.58 1.14 -12.25
CA ALA A 349 21.80 0.11 -13.29
C ALA A 349 23.04 -0.77 -13.04
N LYS A 350 23.95 -0.35 -12.16
CA LYS A 350 25.18 -1.06 -11.81
C LYS A 350 25.09 -1.79 -10.47
N LEU A 351 23.96 -1.70 -9.77
CA LEU A 351 23.72 -2.28 -8.45
C LEU A 351 22.61 -3.34 -8.48
N PRO A 352 22.77 -4.43 -9.24
CA PRO A 352 21.75 -5.46 -9.41
C PRO A 352 21.41 -6.21 -8.11
N ALA A 353 22.32 -6.35 -7.15
CA ALA A 353 22.01 -6.98 -5.86
C ALA A 353 21.04 -6.11 -5.04
N VAL A 354 21.24 -4.79 -5.05
CA VAL A 354 20.31 -3.83 -4.43
C VAL A 354 18.93 -3.91 -5.11
N GLU A 355 18.88 -3.94 -6.45
CA GLU A 355 17.60 -4.06 -7.18
C GLU A 355 16.87 -5.36 -6.83
N ARG A 356 17.57 -6.49 -6.72
CA ARG A 356 16.97 -7.77 -6.34
C ARG A 356 16.43 -7.77 -4.90
N ILE A 357 17.09 -7.08 -3.96
CA ILE A 357 16.56 -6.88 -2.61
C ILE A 357 15.25 -6.09 -2.67
N VAL A 358 15.18 -5.02 -3.45
CA VAL A 358 13.96 -4.24 -3.64
C VAL A 358 12.83 -5.07 -4.22
N LEU A 359 13.11 -5.94 -5.20
CA LEU A 359 12.12 -6.86 -5.76
C LEU A 359 11.61 -7.84 -4.70
N GLU A 360 12.48 -8.42 -3.89
CA GLU A 360 12.11 -9.40 -2.86
C GLU A 360 11.32 -8.76 -1.72
N THR A 361 11.58 -7.50 -1.37
CA THR A 361 10.84 -6.76 -0.35
C THR A 361 9.46 -6.28 -0.82
N SER A 362 9.21 -6.20 -2.13
CA SER A 362 7.95 -5.70 -2.71
C SER A 362 6.78 -6.70 -2.66
N LEU A 363 6.84 -7.69 -1.81
CA LEU A 363 5.98 -8.88 -1.80
C LEU A 363 4.61 -8.71 -1.12
N VAL A 364 3.97 -7.56 -1.07
CA VAL A 364 2.69 -7.45 -0.33
C VAL A 364 1.60 -6.73 -1.11
N ILE A 365 0.50 -7.34 -1.33
CA ILE A 365 -0.94 -6.98 -1.20
C ILE A 365 -1.80 -7.82 -2.16
N VAL A 366 -2.94 -8.34 -1.62
CA VAL A 366 -4.11 -8.99 -2.24
C VAL A 366 -3.76 -10.21 -3.09
N ASN A 367 -3.97 -11.34 -2.58
CA ASN A 367 -3.56 -12.66 -3.06
C ASN A 367 -2.30 -12.72 -3.95
N SER A 368 -1.63 -11.56 -4.09
CA SER A 368 -0.25 -11.47 -4.55
C SER A 368 0.68 -12.30 -3.64
N TYR A 369 0.27 -12.51 -2.37
CA TYR A 369 0.93 -13.46 -1.48
C TYR A 369 0.94 -14.87 -2.10
N ALA A 370 -0.20 -15.37 -2.58
CA ALA A 370 -0.28 -16.65 -3.26
C ALA A 370 0.45 -16.64 -4.60
N VAL A 371 0.22 -15.62 -5.41
CA VAL A 371 0.81 -15.46 -6.75
C VAL A 371 2.34 -15.42 -6.69
N ASN A 372 2.91 -14.70 -5.71
CA ASN A 372 4.36 -14.55 -5.57
C ASN A 372 4.99 -15.62 -4.65
N ARG A 373 4.22 -16.58 -4.19
CA ARG A 373 4.67 -17.79 -3.47
C ARG A 373 4.24 -19.09 -4.13
N ASP A 374 3.86 -19.01 -5.39
CA ASP A 374 3.55 -20.21 -6.18
C ASP A 374 4.80 -21.05 -6.37
N THR A 375 4.80 -22.26 -5.79
CA THR A 375 5.91 -23.21 -5.85
C THR A 375 6.17 -23.73 -7.25
N SER A 376 5.24 -23.55 -8.19
CA SER A 376 5.47 -23.86 -9.61
C SER A 376 6.31 -22.80 -10.32
N THR A 377 6.38 -21.59 -9.77
CA THR A 377 7.11 -20.44 -10.32
C THR A 377 8.38 -20.14 -9.54
N TYR A 378 8.34 -20.27 -8.21
CA TYR A 378 9.45 -19.91 -7.32
C TYR A 378 9.90 -21.11 -6.51
N SER A 379 11.20 -21.40 -6.52
CA SER A 379 11.79 -22.38 -5.60
C SER A 379 11.81 -21.80 -4.18
N SER A 380 11.39 -22.58 -3.19
CA SER A 380 11.37 -22.18 -1.78
C SER A 380 10.83 -20.76 -1.55
N PRO A 381 9.58 -20.46 -1.98
CA PRO A 381 9.05 -19.09 -2.00
C PRO A 381 8.88 -18.46 -0.61
N GLU A 382 8.95 -19.25 0.46
CA GLU A 382 8.89 -18.78 1.84
C GLU A 382 10.23 -18.20 2.35
N LEU A 383 11.32 -18.46 1.63
CA LEU A 383 12.63 -17.92 1.99
C LEU A 383 12.83 -16.56 1.35
N PHE A 384 13.37 -15.62 2.11
CA PHE A 384 13.86 -14.34 1.59
C PHE A 384 15.15 -14.62 0.79
N ASN A 385 15.03 -14.70 -0.52
CA ASN A 385 16.14 -15.04 -1.41
C ASN A 385 16.19 -14.13 -2.65
N PRO A 386 16.82 -12.95 -2.57
CA PRO A 386 16.98 -12.08 -3.73
C PRO A 386 17.80 -12.70 -4.87
N ASP A 387 18.65 -13.68 -4.57
CA ASP A 387 19.50 -14.33 -5.58
C ASP A 387 18.68 -15.20 -6.56
N ARG A 388 17.41 -15.51 -6.25
CA ARG A 388 16.48 -16.20 -7.18
C ARG A 388 16.29 -15.44 -8.50
N TYR A 389 16.46 -14.11 -8.51
CA TYR A 389 16.32 -13.27 -9.71
C TYR A 389 17.62 -13.16 -10.52
N ILE A 390 18.70 -13.80 -10.11
CA ILE A 390 19.92 -13.87 -10.92
C ILE A 390 19.60 -14.64 -12.20
N PRO A 391 19.95 -14.10 -13.39
CA PRO A 391 19.70 -14.79 -14.66
C PRO A 391 20.33 -16.18 -14.73
N VAL A 392 19.68 -17.11 -15.41
CA VAL A 392 20.23 -18.46 -15.63
C VAL A 392 21.59 -18.41 -16.32
N SER A 393 21.79 -17.44 -17.23
CA SER A 393 23.08 -17.21 -17.90
C SER A 393 24.21 -16.82 -16.96
N GLU A 394 23.87 -16.35 -15.75
CA GLU A 394 24.81 -15.94 -14.69
C GLU A 394 24.87 -16.98 -13.54
N GLY A 395 24.27 -18.15 -13.74
CA GLY A 395 24.27 -19.26 -12.78
C GLY A 395 23.16 -19.16 -11.71
N GLY A 396 22.17 -18.29 -11.88
CA GLY A 396 21.02 -18.17 -11.00
C GLY A 396 19.80 -18.98 -11.44
N GLU A 397 18.69 -18.83 -10.72
CA GLU A 397 17.43 -19.49 -11.01
C GLU A 397 16.66 -18.83 -12.16
N GLY A 398 16.92 -17.55 -12.44
CA GLY A 398 16.21 -16.77 -13.45
C GLY A 398 14.73 -16.58 -13.13
N ALA A 399 14.39 -16.54 -11.84
CA ALA A 399 13.02 -16.36 -11.42
C ALA A 399 12.42 -15.08 -11.99
N ILE A 400 11.14 -15.13 -12.34
CA ILE A 400 10.43 -13.98 -12.89
C ILE A 400 10.22 -12.96 -11.76
N PRO A 401 10.43 -11.66 -11.99
CA PRO A 401 10.10 -10.65 -10.99
C PRO A 401 8.67 -10.76 -10.49
N PRO A 402 8.40 -10.45 -9.21
CA PRO A 402 7.06 -10.53 -8.64
C PRO A 402 6.08 -9.63 -9.39
N VAL A 403 4.83 -10.06 -9.48
CA VAL A 403 3.77 -9.32 -10.17
C VAL A 403 2.62 -9.00 -9.23
N GLY A 404 1.84 -7.99 -9.62
CA GLY A 404 0.63 -7.62 -8.88
C GLY A 404 0.85 -6.75 -7.65
N HIS A 405 2.10 -6.51 -7.23
CA HIS A 405 2.39 -5.59 -6.13
C HIS A 405 2.00 -4.13 -6.45
N PHE A 406 2.01 -3.76 -7.71
CA PHE A 406 1.43 -2.50 -8.21
C PHE A 406 0.06 -2.69 -8.86
N GLY A 407 -0.59 -3.84 -8.71
CA GLY A 407 -1.87 -4.16 -9.35
C GLY A 407 -1.74 -4.54 -10.83
N PHE A 408 -2.85 -4.54 -11.55
CA PHE A 408 -2.96 -5.04 -12.91
C PHE A 408 -3.72 -4.09 -13.83
N GLY A 409 -3.40 -4.13 -15.12
CA GLY A 409 -4.13 -3.55 -16.21
C GLY A 409 -4.45 -2.07 -16.07
N ARG A 410 -5.69 -1.70 -16.35
CA ARG A 410 -6.14 -0.30 -16.32
C ARG A 410 -6.16 0.32 -14.91
N ARG A 411 -5.99 -0.48 -13.88
CA ARG A 411 -5.94 -0.09 -12.46
C ARG A 411 -4.54 -0.19 -11.86
N ILE A 412 -3.52 -0.48 -12.68
CA ILE A 412 -2.13 -0.51 -12.22
C ILE A 412 -1.76 0.80 -11.49
N CYS A 413 -0.93 0.73 -10.46
CA CYS A 413 -0.54 1.89 -9.66
C CYS A 413 0.07 2.99 -10.54
N PRO A 414 -0.45 4.21 -10.53
CA PRO A 414 0.14 5.32 -11.29
C PRO A 414 1.45 5.81 -10.68
N GLY A 415 1.64 5.59 -9.38
CA GLY A 415 2.85 5.99 -8.63
C GLY A 415 3.96 4.94 -8.60
N GLN A 416 3.88 3.86 -9.40
CA GLN A 416 4.85 2.77 -9.34
C GLN A 416 6.31 3.23 -9.53
N ASN A 417 6.57 4.16 -10.45
CA ASN A 417 7.93 4.67 -10.69
C ASN A 417 8.47 5.40 -9.45
N LEU A 418 7.64 6.24 -8.83
CA LEU A 418 7.99 6.96 -7.61
C LEU A 418 8.22 5.98 -6.45
N GLY A 419 7.30 5.03 -6.22
CA GLY A 419 7.41 4.05 -5.14
C GLY A 419 8.67 3.19 -5.26
N LEU A 420 9.00 2.71 -6.47
CA LEU A 420 10.24 1.97 -6.72
C LEU A 420 11.48 2.81 -6.47
N ASN A 421 11.47 4.08 -6.85
CA ASN A 421 12.58 4.99 -6.59
C ASN A 421 12.78 5.19 -5.09
N ASN A 422 11.71 5.54 -4.36
CA ASN A 422 11.76 5.77 -2.92
C ASN A 422 12.36 4.57 -2.17
N VAL A 423 11.88 3.37 -2.47
CA VAL A 423 12.37 2.15 -1.82
C VAL A 423 13.81 1.89 -2.22
N TRP A 424 14.14 2.00 -3.51
CA TRP A 424 15.49 1.73 -4.01
C TRP A 424 16.53 2.63 -3.34
N ILE A 425 16.30 3.94 -3.31
CA ILE A 425 17.29 4.89 -2.76
C ILE A 425 17.41 4.75 -1.22
N ALA A 426 16.31 4.45 -0.52
CA ALA A 426 16.33 4.15 0.90
C ALA A 426 17.18 2.90 1.19
N VAL A 427 16.98 1.82 0.43
CA VAL A 427 17.74 0.58 0.53
C VAL A 427 19.21 0.80 0.22
N ALA A 428 19.53 1.44 -0.92
CA ALA A 428 20.89 1.68 -1.35
C ALA A 428 21.67 2.54 -0.34
N THR A 429 21.08 3.64 0.12
CA THR A 429 21.72 4.55 1.10
C THR A 429 21.90 3.89 2.45
N THR A 430 20.90 3.15 2.93
CA THR A 430 20.99 2.42 4.20
C THR A 430 22.10 1.36 4.13
N LEU A 431 22.14 0.54 3.09
CA LEU A 431 23.18 -0.49 2.93
C LEU A 431 24.57 0.11 2.73
N ALA A 432 24.70 1.26 2.11
CA ALA A 432 25.97 1.96 1.96
C ALA A 432 26.53 2.46 3.30
N THR A 433 25.67 2.76 4.28
CA THR A 433 26.07 3.53 5.47
C THR A 433 25.84 2.81 6.78
N ILE A 434 24.98 1.78 6.82
CA ILE A 434 24.50 1.15 8.04
C ILE A 434 24.64 -0.37 7.96
N ASN A 435 25.06 -0.98 9.08
CA ASN A 435 24.87 -2.39 9.36
C ASN A 435 23.58 -2.55 10.18
N ILE A 436 22.60 -3.26 9.63
CA ILE A 436 21.35 -3.60 10.31
C ILE A 436 21.61 -4.90 11.07
N GLN A 437 21.46 -4.88 12.40
CA GLN A 437 21.82 -5.99 13.26
C GLN A 437 20.71 -6.28 14.27
N LYS A 438 20.70 -7.50 14.80
CA LYS A 438 19.84 -7.85 15.94
C LYS A 438 20.27 -7.04 17.16
N LYS A 439 19.29 -6.45 17.84
CA LYS A 439 19.53 -5.81 19.11
C LYS A 439 19.94 -6.84 20.15
N LYS A 440 20.88 -6.48 21.04
CA LYS A 440 21.31 -7.32 22.15
C LYS A 440 20.58 -7.00 23.43
N ASP A 441 20.36 -8.02 24.24
CA ASP A 441 19.86 -7.88 25.62
C ASP A 441 20.96 -7.42 26.59
N LYS A 442 20.58 -7.29 27.88
CA LYS A 442 21.51 -6.88 28.94
C LYS A 442 22.67 -7.86 29.16
N ASN A 443 22.57 -9.08 28.61
CA ASN A 443 23.59 -10.13 28.73
C ASN A 443 24.36 -10.32 27.42
N GLU A 444 24.36 -9.34 26.52
CA GLU A 444 24.98 -9.36 25.17
C GLU A 444 24.44 -10.46 24.24
N ARG A 445 23.26 -11.01 24.50
CA ARG A 445 22.61 -12.02 23.64
C ARG A 445 21.75 -11.36 22.62
N GLU A 446 21.83 -11.81 21.38
CA GLU A 446 20.96 -11.34 20.31
C GLU A 446 19.48 -11.63 20.61
N ILE A 447 18.63 -10.63 20.39
CA ILE A 447 17.18 -10.76 20.49
C ILE A 447 16.66 -11.15 19.10
N GLU A 448 16.08 -12.35 19.00
CA GLU A 448 15.47 -12.79 17.74
C GLU A 448 14.22 -11.95 17.45
N PRO A 449 14.12 -11.35 16.25
CA PRO A 449 12.92 -10.63 15.86
C PRO A 449 11.75 -11.60 15.68
N VAL A 450 10.62 -11.27 16.28
CA VAL A 450 9.37 -12.03 16.03
C VAL A 450 8.80 -11.58 14.70
N VAL A 451 8.66 -12.54 13.78
CA VAL A 451 8.13 -12.26 12.42
C VAL A 451 6.59 -12.25 12.50
N GLU A 452 6.04 -11.14 12.90
CA GLU A 452 4.59 -10.91 12.90
C GLU A 452 4.22 -9.74 12.01
N MET A 453 3.21 -9.95 11.17
CA MET A 453 2.67 -8.91 10.29
C MET A 453 1.36 -8.37 10.85
N THR A 454 1.09 -7.09 10.62
CA THR A 454 -0.22 -6.51 10.91
C THR A 454 -1.26 -7.05 9.93
N THR A 455 -2.50 -7.14 10.38
CA THR A 455 -3.66 -7.36 9.52
C THR A 455 -4.20 -6.00 9.07
N GLY A 456 -4.73 -5.91 7.85
CA GLY A 456 -5.31 -4.67 7.36
C GLY A 456 -5.19 -4.52 5.84
N PHE A 457 -5.55 -3.35 5.33
CA PHE A 457 -5.46 -3.04 3.90
C PHE A 457 -4.01 -2.99 3.40
N VAL A 458 -3.12 -2.43 4.23
CA VAL A 458 -1.66 -2.50 4.04
C VAL A 458 -1.08 -3.24 5.25
N SER A 459 -0.31 -4.29 4.99
CA SER A 459 0.33 -5.11 6.01
C SER A 459 1.81 -4.75 6.13
N HIS A 460 2.28 -4.61 7.36
CA HIS A 460 3.68 -4.33 7.67
C HIS A 460 4.13 -5.13 8.89
N PRO A 461 5.44 -5.33 9.11
CA PRO A 461 5.92 -5.97 10.33
C PRO A 461 5.44 -5.24 11.58
N LYS A 462 5.04 -5.97 12.61
CA LYS A 462 4.92 -5.39 13.95
C LYS A 462 6.29 -4.94 14.43
N TYR A 463 6.32 -4.03 15.42
CA TYR A 463 7.59 -3.58 15.98
C TYR A 463 8.45 -4.76 16.43
N PHE A 464 9.73 -4.72 16.07
CA PHE A 464 10.77 -5.62 16.55
C PHE A 464 12.03 -4.82 16.90
N PRO A 465 12.81 -5.26 17.90
CA PRO A 465 14.05 -4.60 18.27
C PRO A 465 15.12 -4.80 17.19
N VAL A 466 15.75 -3.70 16.80
CA VAL A 466 16.82 -3.68 15.79
C VAL A 466 17.89 -2.66 16.19
N GLU A 467 19.12 -2.87 15.78
CA GLU A 467 20.23 -1.93 15.93
C GLU A 467 20.74 -1.48 14.58
N PHE A 468 20.93 -0.17 14.43
CA PHE A 468 21.45 0.45 13.23
C PHE A 468 22.84 1.02 13.53
N GLN A 469 23.89 0.26 13.21
CA GLN A 469 25.26 0.68 13.44
C GLN A 469 25.84 1.34 12.18
N PRO A 470 26.49 2.52 12.29
CA PRO A 470 27.20 3.06 11.15
C PRO A 470 28.32 2.09 10.70
N ARG A 471 28.48 1.91 9.41
CA ARG A 471 29.54 1.06 8.84
C ARG A 471 30.95 1.62 9.08
N SER A 472 31.06 2.95 9.15
CA SER A 472 32.32 3.66 9.42
C SER A 472 32.06 5.10 9.85
N GLU A 473 33.07 5.76 10.42
CA GLU A 473 33.04 7.21 10.67
C GLU A 473 32.85 7.98 9.36
N ARG A 474 33.46 7.53 8.27
CA ARG A 474 33.30 8.11 6.95
C ARG A 474 31.85 8.08 6.46
N ALA A 475 31.12 7.01 6.70
CA ALA A 475 29.70 6.91 6.38
C ALA A 475 28.89 7.98 7.12
N VAL A 476 29.17 8.19 8.41
CA VAL A 476 28.52 9.26 9.19
C VAL A 476 28.86 10.66 8.66
N GLU A 477 30.11 10.90 8.27
CA GLU A 477 30.52 12.16 7.65
C GLU A 477 29.77 12.44 6.34
N LEU A 478 29.58 11.41 5.49
CA LEU A 478 28.84 11.54 4.24
C LEU A 478 27.38 11.88 4.48
N LEU A 479 26.76 11.30 5.51
CA LEU A 479 25.38 11.60 5.90
C LEU A 479 25.20 13.02 6.44
N LYS A 480 26.26 13.63 7.02
CA LYS A 480 26.23 15.02 7.55
C LYS A 480 26.43 16.10 6.46
N LYS A 481 26.95 15.73 5.30
CA LYS A 481 27.14 16.71 4.21
C LYS A 481 25.79 17.13 3.63
N LEU A 482 25.51 18.42 3.65
CA LEU A 482 24.33 19.05 3.04
C LEU A 482 24.49 19.18 1.53
#